data_d5aaebeec8e02d9e42a83ac07e994f87
#
_entry.id   d5aaebeec8e02d9e42a83ac07e994f87
#
_cell.length_a   1.000
_cell.length_b   1.000
_cell.length_c   1.000
_cell.angle_alpha   90.00
_cell.angle_beta   90.00
_cell.angle_gamma   90.00
#
_symmetry.space_group_name_H-M   'P 1'
#
loop_
_entity.id
_entity.type
_entity.pdbx_description
1 polymer ?
#
loop_
_entity_poly.entity_id
_entity_poly.type
_entity_poly.pdbx_seq_one_letter_code
_entity_poly.pdbx_strand_id
1 'polypeptide(L)'
;PADPACANRPSDLPGDYRPFCRPDGLRGARIGVPRPAASDRARFRFSGYHDGADAVFARALAAMRDGGARVVDAVEVPGAEQEPDAEDELVVLCHEFHDGADRYLAARAEAAGAGPRSLSEVIAFNTAHADTELVLFGQDLLERAVATAGLDDEGYRAARARCVASARANGIDYALDRGGLDALAVLTTAPAWCIDHVNGDTFLGAGYSIAAVAGYPSITVPIGMVHGLPVGLALLGRAWSEAVLLRLAAGLEALLGLSLRPAYAPSSILA
;
A
#
# COMPACT_ATOMS: atom_id res chain seq x y z
N PRO A 1 10.28 21.75 -11.42
CA PRO A 1 10.16 20.51 -10.66
C PRO A 1 11.25 20.45 -9.62
N ALA A 2 10.83 20.59 -8.37
CA ALA A 2 11.76 20.51 -7.24
C ALA A 2 12.00 19.03 -6.80
N ASP A 3 11.17 18.11 -7.29
CA ASP A 3 11.29 16.68 -6.97
C ASP A 3 11.95 15.91 -8.12
N PRO A 4 13.15 15.32 -7.88
CA PRO A 4 13.86 14.53 -8.88
C PRO A 4 13.06 13.30 -9.40
N ALA A 5 12.14 12.76 -8.60
CA ALA A 5 11.30 11.65 -9.02
C ALA A 5 10.41 11.99 -10.22
N CYS A 6 10.08 13.28 -10.40
CA CYS A 6 9.33 13.77 -11.56
C CYS A 6 10.12 13.70 -12.89
N ALA A 7 11.43 13.51 -12.85
CA ALA A 7 12.26 13.47 -14.07
C ALA A 7 11.93 12.28 -14.99
N ASN A 8 11.44 11.19 -14.43
CA ASN A 8 11.07 9.97 -15.17
C ASN A 8 9.61 9.93 -15.63
N ARG A 9 8.87 11.03 -15.45
CA ARG A 9 7.47 11.11 -15.84
C ARG A 9 7.34 11.08 -17.37
N PRO A 10 6.55 10.13 -17.95
CA PRO A 10 6.22 10.14 -19.38
C PRO A 10 5.56 11.45 -19.81
N SER A 11 5.89 11.91 -21.01
CA SER A 11 5.40 13.20 -21.54
C SER A 11 3.95 13.17 -22.00
N ASP A 12 3.39 11.97 -22.23
CA ASP A 12 2.04 11.72 -22.72
C ASP A 12 0.99 11.56 -21.59
N LEU A 13 1.42 11.70 -20.33
CA LEU A 13 0.49 11.66 -19.20
C LEU A 13 -0.42 12.89 -19.16
N PRO A 14 -1.67 12.72 -18.71
CA PRO A 14 -2.62 13.82 -18.58
C PRO A 14 -2.06 14.97 -17.72
N GLY A 15 -2.25 16.20 -18.16
CA GLY A 15 -1.98 17.39 -17.35
C GLY A 15 -3.09 17.68 -16.33
N ASP A 16 -4.29 17.10 -16.55
CA ASP A 16 -5.45 17.24 -15.67
C ASP A 16 -6.17 15.89 -15.55
N TYR A 17 -6.36 15.42 -14.33
CA TYR A 17 -7.01 14.15 -14.04
C TYR A 17 -8.51 14.27 -13.73
N ARG A 18 -9.05 15.48 -13.54
CA ARG A 18 -10.49 15.71 -13.27
C ARG A 18 -11.43 15.10 -14.31
N PRO A 19 -11.14 15.08 -15.62
CA PRO A 19 -12.01 14.47 -16.63
C PRO A 19 -12.21 12.95 -16.46
N PHE A 20 -11.33 12.28 -15.73
CA PHE A 20 -11.42 10.84 -15.47
C PHE A 20 -12.33 10.52 -14.28
N CYS A 21 -12.59 11.46 -13.37
CA CYS A 21 -13.46 11.25 -12.22
C CYS A 21 -14.94 11.30 -12.63
N ARG A 22 -15.47 10.19 -13.16
CA ARG A 22 -16.82 10.09 -13.69
C ARG A 22 -17.65 9.04 -12.96
N PRO A 23 -18.95 9.31 -12.69
CA PRO A 23 -19.85 8.36 -12.01
C PRO A 23 -20.05 7.04 -12.78
N ASP A 24 -19.92 7.06 -14.10
CA ASP A 24 -20.06 5.89 -14.98
C ASP A 24 -18.72 5.17 -15.25
N GLY A 25 -17.68 5.49 -14.48
CA GLY A 25 -16.30 5.05 -14.72
C GLY A 25 -16.07 3.54 -14.70
N LEU A 26 -17.00 2.76 -14.11
CA LEU A 26 -16.93 1.29 -14.09
C LEU A 26 -17.45 0.63 -15.37
N ARG A 27 -18.23 1.33 -16.20
CA ARG A 27 -18.84 0.73 -17.37
C ARG A 27 -17.81 0.17 -18.35
N GLY A 28 -17.93 -1.13 -18.64
CA GLY A 28 -17.04 -1.86 -19.54
C GLY A 28 -15.67 -2.17 -18.99
N ALA A 29 -15.36 -1.77 -17.76
CA ALA A 29 -14.09 -2.09 -17.12
C ALA A 29 -13.95 -3.59 -16.84
N ARG A 30 -12.72 -4.10 -16.89
CA ARG A 30 -12.36 -5.48 -16.57
C ARG A 30 -11.48 -5.46 -15.30
N ILE A 31 -12.00 -5.96 -14.21
CA ILE A 31 -11.36 -5.87 -12.90
C ILE A 31 -11.06 -7.28 -12.39
N GLY A 32 -9.79 -7.57 -12.14
CA GLY A 32 -9.34 -8.84 -11.59
C GLY A 32 -9.40 -8.85 -10.06
N VAL A 33 -9.83 -9.96 -9.48
CA VAL A 33 -9.81 -10.18 -8.04
C VAL A 33 -8.89 -11.34 -7.73
N PRO A 34 -7.68 -11.09 -7.21
CA PRO A 34 -6.83 -12.16 -6.71
C PRO A 34 -7.53 -12.86 -5.55
N ARG A 35 -7.57 -14.17 -5.58
CA ARG A 35 -8.09 -14.97 -4.49
C ARG A 35 -7.07 -16.01 -4.07
N PRO A 36 -7.01 -16.25 -2.78
CA PRO A 36 -6.17 -17.30 -2.26
C PRO A 36 -6.67 -18.69 -2.65
N ALA A 37 -5.76 -19.65 -2.77
CA ALA A 37 -6.13 -21.07 -2.70
C ALA A 37 -6.70 -21.35 -1.30
N ALA A 38 -7.80 -22.13 -1.22
CA ALA A 38 -8.60 -22.30 0.01
C ALA A 38 -7.84 -22.84 1.23
N SER A 39 -6.63 -23.40 1.02
CA SER A 39 -5.79 -24.00 2.06
C SER A 39 -4.83 -23.04 2.78
N ASP A 40 -4.72 -21.79 2.36
CA ASP A 40 -3.63 -20.90 2.77
C ASP A 40 -4.12 -19.56 3.33
N ARG A 41 -5.18 -19.57 4.15
CA ARG A 41 -5.75 -18.36 4.79
C ARG A 41 -4.72 -17.51 5.57
N ALA A 42 -3.66 -18.13 6.06
CA ALA A 42 -2.63 -17.46 6.85
C ALA A 42 -1.61 -16.65 6.01
N ARG A 43 -1.59 -16.84 4.69
CA ARG A 43 -0.60 -16.20 3.79
C ARG A 43 -1.18 -15.10 2.90
N PHE A 44 -2.40 -14.57 3.22
CA PHE A 44 -3.12 -13.71 2.29
C PHE A 44 -2.73 -12.25 2.31
N ARG A 45 -2.26 -11.82 1.13
CA ARG A 45 -2.01 -10.42 0.80
C ARG A 45 -3.26 -9.68 0.31
N PHE A 46 -4.34 -10.36 -0.11
CA PHE A 46 -5.40 -9.70 -0.87
C PHE A 46 -6.79 -9.71 -0.22
N SER A 47 -7.14 -10.75 0.50
CA SER A 47 -8.43 -10.93 1.17
C SER A 47 -8.40 -12.14 2.11
N GLY A 48 -9.46 -12.42 2.84
CA GLY A 48 -9.55 -13.62 3.69
C GLY A 48 -9.01 -13.43 5.10
N TYR A 49 -8.69 -12.21 5.49
CA TYR A 49 -8.17 -11.92 6.83
C TYR A 49 -9.25 -11.80 7.89
N HIS A 50 -10.49 -11.42 7.49
CA HIS A 50 -11.57 -11.12 8.43
C HIS A 50 -12.93 -11.27 7.76
N ASP A 51 -13.78 -12.17 8.26
CA ASP A 51 -15.06 -12.53 7.64
C ASP A 51 -15.99 -11.32 7.38
N GLY A 52 -16.03 -10.36 8.32
CA GLY A 52 -16.80 -9.12 8.15
C GLY A 52 -16.27 -8.24 7.02
N ALA A 53 -14.95 -8.12 6.88
CA ALA A 53 -14.31 -7.37 5.81
C ALA A 53 -14.54 -8.05 4.45
N ASP A 54 -14.42 -9.37 4.38
CA ASP A 54 -14.69 -10.15 3.17
C ASP A 54 -16.16 -10.02 2.73
N ALA A 55 -17.09 -9.99 3.67
CA ALA A 55 -18.51 -9.75 3.36
C ALA A 55 -18.77 -8.35 2.79
N VAL A 56 -18.10 -7.32 3.33
CA VAL A 56 -18.18 -5.94 2.80
C VAL A 56 -17.55 -5.88 1.41
N PHE A 57 -16.40 -6.52 1.22
CA PHE A 57 -15.70 -6.60 -0.06
C PHE A 57 -16.54 -7.28 -1.14
N ALA A 58 -17.19 -8.42 -0.81
CA ALA A 58 -18.07 -9.12 -1.73
C ALA A 58 -19.25 -8.24 -2.21
N ARG A 59 -19.84 -7.41 -1.31
CA ARG A 59 -20.88 -6.43 -1.69
C ARG A 59 -20.34 -5.36 -2.63
N ALA A 60 -19.13 -4.85 -2.39
CA ALA A 60 -18.52 -3.88 -3.28
C ALA A 60 -18.24 -4.45 -4.68
N LEU A 61 -17.81 -5.72 -4.77
CA LEU A 61 -17.64 -6.40 -6.05
C LEU A 61 -18.99 -6.62 -6.78
N ALA A 62 -20.07 -6.87 -6.04
CA ALA A 62 -21.40 -6.92 -6.63
C ALA A 62 -21.82 -5.56 -7.19
N ALA A 63 -21.64 -4.48 -6.42
CA ALA A 63 -21.89 -3.12 -6.90
C ALA A 63 -21.06 -2.76 -8.15
N MET A 64 -19.82 -3.19 -8.24
CA MET A 64 -19.02 -3.01 -9.46
C MET A 64 -19.65 -3.70 -10.68
N ARG A 65 -20.18 -4.93 -10.51
CA ARG A 65 -20.89 -5.65 -11.59
C ARG A 65 -22.17 -4.92 -12.01
N ASP A 66 -22.93 -4.44 -11.05
CA ASP A 66 -24.16 -3.66 -11.29
C ASP A 66 -23.83 -2.33 -12.00
N GLY A 67 -22.67 -1.73 -11.73
CA GLY A 67 -22.11 -0.57 -12.41
C GLY A 67 -21.58 -0.85 -13.82
N GLY A 68 -21.68 -2.08 -14.31
CA GLY A 68 -21.29 -2.49 -15.66
C GLY A 68 -19.83 -2.92 -15.79
N ALA A 69 -19.11 -3.18 -14.69
CA ALA A 69 -17.79 -3.78 -14.75
C ALA A 69 -17.87 -5.31 -14.88
N ARG A 70 -16.93 -5.87 -15.61
CA ARG A 70 -16.68 -7.33 -15.61
C ARG A 70 -15.66 -7.66 -14.54
N VAL A 71 -16.12 -8.22 -13.44
CA VAL A 71 -15.26 -8.71 -12.37
C VAL A 71 -14.84 -10.14 -12.66
N VAL A 72 -13.53 -10.35 -12.84
CA VAL A 72 -12.90 -11.66 -13.07
C VAL A 72 -12.34 -12.13 -11.73
N ASP A 73 -12.92 -13.20 -11.21
CA ASP A 73 -12.54 -13.76 -9.91
C ASP A 73 -11.39 -14.76 -10.03
N ALA A 74 -10.66 -14.97 -8.94
CA ALA A 74 -9.57 -15.93 -8.82
C ALA A 74 -8.44 -15.74 -9.86
N VAL A 75 -8.06 -14.49 -10.12
CA VAL A 75 -6.90 -14.23 -10.99
C VAL A 75 -5.60 -14.60 -10.28
N GLU A 76 -4.70 -15.23 -11.05
CA GLU A 76 -3.37 -15.61 -10.56
C GLU A 76 -2.46 -14.39 -10.45
N VAL A 77 -1.70 -14.34 -9.37
CA VAL A 77 -0.62 -13.36 -9.13
C VAL A 77 0.59 -14.12 -8.58
N PRO A 78 1.37 -14.80 -9.45
CA PRO A 78 2.40 -15.75 -9.02
C PRO A 78 3.43 -15.15 -8.06
N GLY A 79 3.80 -13.88 -8.25
CA GLY A 79 4.73 -13.18 -7.38
C GLY A 79 4.20 -12.90 -5.97
N ALA A 80 2.89 -12.97 -5.76
CA ALA A 80 2.31 -12.86 -4.42
C ALA A 80 2.29 -14.21 -3.68
N GLU A 81 2.34 -15.31 -4.43
CA GLU A 81 2.41 -16.67 -3.89
C GLU A 81 3.85 -17.09 -3.56
N GLN A 82 4.80 -16.57 -4.34
CA GLN A 82 6.23 -16.75 -4.16
C GLN A 82 6.80 -15.47 -3.52
N GLU A 83 6.48 -15.24 -2.26
CA GLU A 83 7.01 -14.06 -1.56
C GLU A 83 8.53 -13.97 -1.72
N PRO A 84 9.05 -12.77 -2.10
CA PRO A 84 10.44 -12.48 -1.78
C PRO A 84 10.59 -12.69 -0.28
N ASP A 85 11.71 -13.24 0.15
CA ASP A 85 11.98 -13.40 1.57
C ASP A 85 11.64 -12.06 2.25
N ALA A 86 10.90 -12.08 3.36
CA ALA A 86 10.59 -10.87 4.12
C ALA A 86 11.88 -10.11 4.47
N GLU A 87 13.00 -10.82 4.54
CA GLU A 87 14.34 -10.26 4.66
C GLU A 87 14.75 -9.42 3.43
N ASP A 88 14.43 -9.84 2.20
CA ASP A 88 14.72 -9.05 0.99
C ASP A 88 14.02 -7.69 1.03
N GLU A 89 12.74 -7.66 1.40
CA GLU A 89 11.99 -6.39 1.53
C GLU A 89 12.59 -5.51 2.62
N LEU A 90 12.94 -6.09 3.77
CA LEU A 90 13.56 -5.35 4.87
C LEU A 90 14.95 -4.82 4.53
N VAL A 91 15.76 -5.59 3.78
CA VAL A 91 17.04 -5.11 3.23
C VAL A 91 16.81 -3.87 2.36
N VAL A 92 15.85 -3.92 1.44
CA VAL A 92 15.52 -2.77 0.57
C VAL A 92 15.07 -1.58 1.38
N LEU A 93 14.13 -1.78 2.31
CA LEU A 93 13.60 -0.71 3.16
C LEU A 93 14.70 -0.03 3.98
N CYS A 94 15.59 -0.79 4.63
CA CYS A 94 16.66 -0.22 5.44
C CYS A 94 17.64 0.64 4.62
N HIS A 95 18.06 0.16 3.43
CA HIS A 95 18.98 0.89 2.58
C HIS A 95 18.36 2.17 2.01
N GLU A 96 17.16 2.07 1.46
CA GLU A 96 16.46 3.21 0.86
C GLU A 96 15.99 4.23 1.90
N PHE A 97 15.60 3.77 3.09
CA PHE A 97 15.23 4.65 4.19
C PHE A 97 16.43 5.45 4.71
N HIS A 98 17.58 4.80 4.91
CA HIS A 98 18.82 5.49 5.35
C HIS A 98 19.20 6.61 4.37
N ASP A 99 19.35 6.30 3.08
CA ASP A 99 19.71 7.27 2.05
C ASP A 99 18.67 8.40 1.92
N GLY A 100 17.39 8.05 1.91
CA GLY A 100 16.29 9.02 1.79
C GLY A 100 16.13 9.92 3.01
N ALA A 101 16.25 9.35 4.22
CA ALA A 101 16.16 10.10 5.47
C ALA A 101 17.30 11.09 5.61
N ASP A 102 18.53 10.67 5.32
CA ASP A 102 19.69 11.55 5.40
C ASP A 102 19.60 12.73 4.44
N ARG A 103 19.20 12.49 3.18
CA ARG A 103 18.99 13.56 2.20
C ARG A 103 17.89 14.53 2.63
N TYR A 104 16.77 14.01 3.13
CA TYR A 104 15.65 14.82 3.59
C TYR A 104 16.04 15.68 4.80
N LEU A 105 16.67 15.07 5.81
CA LEU A 105 17.06 15.75 7.05
C LEU A 105 18.08 16.83 6.79
N ALA A 106 19.08 16.55 5.94
CA ALA A 106 20.09 17.54 5.57
C ALA A 106 19.46 18.76 4.88
N ALA A 107 18.61 18.55 3.87
CA ALA A 107 17.92 19.63 3.16
C ALA A 107 16.99 20.44 4.08
N ARG A 108 16.27 19.75 4.98
CA ARG A 108 15.38 20.38 5.95
C ARG A 108 16.17 21.24 6.96
N ALA A 109 17.25 20.72 7.50
CA ALA A 109 18.09 21.44 8.46
C ALA A 109 18.76 22.65 7.82
N GLU A 110 19.16 22.57 6.56
CA GLU A 110 19.66 23.72 5.80
C GLU A 110 18.60 24.79 5.64
N ALA A 111 17.40 24.43 5.22
CA ALA A 111 16.29 25.37 5.03
C ALA A 111 15.81 26.01 6.33
N ALA A 112 15.79 25.26 7.44
CA ALA A 112 15.32 25.73 8.74
C ALA A 112 16.42 26.37 9.62
N GLY A 113 17.69 26.20 9.26
CA GLY A 113 18.83 26.64 10.05
C GLY A 113 19.06 25.82 11.35
N ALA A 114 18.31 24.77 11.58
CA ALA A 114 18.37 23.94 12.78
C ALA A 114 17.74 22.56 12.58
N GLY A 115 18.07 21.61 13.48
CA GLY A 115 17.53 20.25 13.52
C GLY A 115 18.53 19.19 13.08
N PRO A 116 18.20 17.89 13.24
CA PRO A 116 19.07 16.80 12.86
C PRO A 116 19.29 16.78 11.33
N ARG A 117 20.52 16.43 10.93
CA ARG A 117 20.96 16.38 9.52
C ARG A 117 21.06 14.96 8.97
N SER A 118 21.00 13.97 9.85
CA SER A 118 21.12 12.56 9.48
C SER A 118 20.29 11.67 10.40
N LEU A 119 20.06 10.45 9.96
CA LEU A 119 19.39 9.43 10.77
C LEU A 119 20.21 9.09 12.01
N SER A 120 21.53 9.11 11.92
CA SER A 120 22.44 8.94 13.07
C SER A 120 22.23 10.02 14.13
N GLU A 121 21.99 11.27 13.74
CA GLU A 121 21.72 12.35 14.68
C GLU A 121 20.32 12.20 15.33
N VAL A 122 19.34 11.66 14.62
CA VAL A 122 18.03 11.29 15.19
C VAL A 122 18.19 10.21 16.25
N ILE A 123 18.94 9.14 15.94
CA ILE A 123 19.24 8.05 16.90
C ILE A 123 19.93 8.60 18.15
N ALA A 124 20.92 9.47 17.97
CA ALA A 124 21.65 10.09 19.08
C ALA A 124 20.72 10.96 19.95
N PHE A 125 19.82 11.72 19.33
CA PHE A 125 18.81 12.50 20.04
C PHE A 125 17.87 11.61 20.85
N ASN A 126 17.32 10.56 20.26
CA ASN A 126 16.42 9.63 20.93
C ASN A 126 17.13 8.94 22.10
N THR A 127 18.39 8.56 21.94
CA THR A 127 19.19 7.97 23.01
C THR A 127 19.43 8.95 24.16
N ALA A 128 19.71 10.21 23.85
CA ALA A 128 19.91 11.25 24.87
C ALA A 128 18.62 11.61 25.63
N HIS A 129 17.45 11.31 25.05
CA HIS A 129 16.13 11.58 25.62
C HIS A 129 15.32 10.27 25.80
N ALA A 130 15.99 9.18 26.13
CA ALA A 130 15.38 7.84 26.17
C ALA A 130 14.22 7.71 27.17
N ASP A 131 14.21 8.53 28.21
CA ASP A 131 13.15 8.61 29.20
C ASP A 131 11.82 9.16 28.65
N THR A 132 11.82 9.79 27.47
CA THR A 132 10.65 10.30 26.76
C THR A 132 10.45 9.63 25.42
N GLU A 133 11.51 9.43 24.64
CA GLU A 133 11.43 8.98 23.25
C GLU A 133 11.41 7.45 23.09
N LEU A 134 12.00 6.70 24.04
CA LEU A 134 12.13 5.24 23.95
C LEU A 134 11.33 4.49 25.04
N VAL A 135 10.31 5.10 25.59
CA VAL A 135 9.53 4.51 26.70
C VAL A 135 8.69 3.30 26.26
N LEU A 136 8.21 3.28 25.03
CA LEU A 136 7.26 2.27 24.55
C LEU A 136 7.92 1.21 23.65
N PHE A 137 8.91 1.60 22.85
CA PHE A 137 9.66 0.70 21.95
C PHE A 137 11.04 1.30 21.65
N GLY A 138 11.95 0.44 21.21
CA GLY A 138 13.32 0.83 20.84
C GLY A 138 13.42 1.43 19.44
N GLN A 139 14.65 1.53 18.95
CA GLN A 139 14.95 2.08 17.61
C GLN A 139 15.82 1.15 16.75
N ASP A 140 15.69 -0.14 16.97
CA ASP A 140 16.45 -1.20 16.32
C ASP A 140 16.39 -1.15 14.78
N LEU A 141 15.25 -0.79 14.19
CA LEU A 141 15.11 -0.61 12.74
C LEU A 141 15.89 0.62 12.23
N LEU A 142 15.93 1.70 13.00
CA LEU A 142 16.75 2.88 12.64
C LEU A 142 18.24 2.53 12.69
N GLU A 143 18.65 1.83 13.75
CA GLU A 143 20.03 1.36 13.92
C GLU A 143 20.45 0.39 12.81
N ARG A 144 19.54 -0.54 12.43
CA ARG A 144 19.76 -1.43 11.30
C ARG A 144 19.89 -0.67 9.99
N ALA A 145 19.08 0.36 9.76
CA ALA A 145 19.14 1.20 8.56
C ALA A 145 20.49 1.93 8.46
N VAL A 146 20.94 2.57 9.53
CA VAL A 146 22.24 3.29 9.56
C VAL A 146 23.43 2.35 9.36
N ALA A 147 23.32 1.08 9.74
CA ALA A 147 24.36 0.08 9.53
C ALA A 147 24.50 -0.40 8.06
N THR A 148 23.61 0.04 7.15
CA THR A 148 23.66 -0.37 5.74
C THR A 148 24.83 0.27 4.97
N ALA A 149 25.34 -0.43 3.96
CA ALA A 149 26.46 0.01 3.13
C ALA A 149 26.08 1.00 2.01
N GLY A 150 24.82 1.46 1.97
CA GLY A 150 24.32 2.38 0.95
C GLY A 150 23.75 1.69 -0.30
N LEU A 151 23.29 2.50 -1.28
CA LEU A 151 22.54 2.00 -2.44
C LEU A 151 23.43 1.30 -3.50
N ASP A 152 24.73 1.31 -3.33
CA ASP A 152 25.68 0.59 -4.20
C ASP A 152 25.97 -0.84 -3.76
N ASP A 153 25.46 -1.26 -2.61
CA ASP A 153 25.59 -2.61 -2.07
C ASP A 153 25.00 -3.68 -3.02
N GLU A 154 25.75 -4.76 -3.27
CA GLU A 154 25.32 -5.83 -4.18
C GLU A 154 24.15 -6.64 -3.61
N GLY A 155 24.12 -6.87 -2.30
CA GLY A 155 23.05 -7.56 -1.59
C GLY A 155 21.73 -6.81 -1.71
N TYR A 156 21.79 -5.48 -1.47
CA TYR A 156 20.64 -4.59 -1.67
C TYR A 156 20.14 -4.63 -3.12
N ARG A 157 21.02 -4.49 -4.11
CA ARG A 157 20.63 -4.50 -5.53
C ARG A 157 19.96 -5.83 -5.93
N ALA A 158 20.50 -6.95 -5.43
CA ALA A 158 19.94 -8.26 -5.68
C ALA A 158 18.57 -8.43 -5.01
N ALA A 159 18.43 -8.07 -3.74
CA ALA A 159 17.15 -8.08 -3.01
C ALA A 159 16.09 -7.23 -3.72
N ARG A 160 16.45 -6.00 -4.08
CA ARG A 160 15.56 -5.09 -4.81
C ARG A 160 15.12 -5.66 -6.17
N ALA A 161 16.03 -6.29 -6.90
CA ALA A 161 15.70 -6.90 -8.18
C ALA A 161 14.69 -8.05 -8.01
N ARG A 162 14.83 -8.89 -6.97
CA ARG A 162 13.87 -9.95 -6.65
C ARG A 162 12.51 -9.39 -6.26
N CYS A 163 12.47 -8.40 -5.37
CA CYS A 163 11.23 -7.72 -4.96
C CYS A 163 10.49 -7.13 -6.16
N VAL A 164 11.18 -6.37 -7.00
CA VAL A 164 10.60 -5.73 -8.19
C VAL A 164 10.11 -6.77 -9.19
N ALA A 165 10.87 -7.83 -9.47
CA ALA A 165 10.46 -8.89 -10.39
C ALA A 165 9.19 -9.61 -9.89
N SER A 166 9.13 -9.93 -8.61
CA SER A 166 7.97 -10.55 -7.97
C SER A 166 6.72 -9.66 -8.07
N ALA A 167 6.85 -8.36 -7.79
CA ALA A 167 5.71 -7.45 -7.75
C ALA A 167 5.24 -6.98 -9.14
N ARG A 168 6.14 -6.84 -10.13
CA ARG A 168 5.83 -6.38 -11.49
C ARG A 168 5.59 -7.53 -12.45
N ALA A 169 6.65 -8.07 -13.07
CA ALA A 169 6.58 -9.06 -14.16
C ALA A 169 5.91 -10.37 -13.74
N ASN A 170 6.10 -10.81 -12.49
CA ASN A 170 5.46 -12.00 -11.94
C ASN A 170 4.23 -11.65 -11.07
N GLY A 171 3.91 -10.37 -10.92
CA GLY A 171 2.86 -9.84 -10.07
C GLY A 171 1.76 -9.13 -10.86
N ILE A 172 1.70 -7.80 -10.68
CA ILE A 172 0.63 -6.98 -11.24
C ILE A 172 0.58 -7.07 -12.77
N ASP A 173 1.72 -6.94 -13.46
CA ASP A 173 1.75 -6.97 -14.93
C ASP A 173 1.29 -8.32 -15.47
N TYR A 174 1.76 -9.43 -14.85
CA TYR A 174 1.32 -10.78 -15.22
C TYR A 174 -0.20 -10.91 -15.16
N ALA A 175 -0.80 -10.53 -14.03
CA ALA A 175 -2.24 -10.65 -13.83
C ALA A 175 -3.04 -9.79 -14.81
N LEU A 176 -2.61 -8.53 -15.01
CA LEU A 176 -3.29 -7.60 -15.91
C LEU A 176 -3.21 -8.06 -17.36
N ASP A 177 -2.03 -8.50 -17.84
CA ASP A 177 -1.84 -8.94 -19.24
C ASP A 177 -2.59 -10.22 -19.54
N ARG A 178 -2.45 -11.24 -18.68
CA ARG A 178 -3.10 -12.52 -18.87
C ARG A 178 -4.62 -12.45 -18.85
N GLY A 179 -5.18 -11.58 -17.98
CA GLY A 179 -6.62 -11.36 -17.88
C GLY A 179 -7.18 -10.32 -18.84
N GLY A 180 -6.35 -9.54 -19.52
CA GLY A 180 -6.76 -8.34 -20.25
C GLY A 180 -7.50 -7.38 -19.32
N LEU A 181 -6.93 -7.11 -18.13
CA LEU A 181 -7.58 -6.38 -17.06
C LEU A 181 -7.15 -4.90 -17.03
N ASP A 182 -8.06 -4.04 -16.59
CA ASP A 182 -7.79 -2.62 -16.36
C ASP A 182 -7.12 -2.38 -15.00
N ALA A 183 -7.49 -3.18 -13.99
CA ALA A 183 -6.96 -3.09 -12.62
C ALA A 183 -7.20 -4.38 -11.84
N LEU A 184 -6.50 -4.54 -10.71
CA LEU A 184 -6.83 -5.52 -9.68
C LEU A 184 -7.63 -4.84 -8.56
N ALA A 185 -8.60 -5.54 -7.99
CA ALA A 185 -9.35 -5.12 -6.81
C ALA A 185 -9.03 -6.05 -5.64
N VAL A 186 -8.62 -5.46 -4.52
CA VAL A 186 -8.23 -6.17 -3.30
C VAL A 186 -8.80 -5.47 -2.07
N LEU A 187 -8.90 -6.17 -0.93
CA LEU A 187 -9.08 -5.47 0.34
C LEU A 187 -7.85 -4.61 0.63
N THR A 188 -8.06 -3.35 1.01
CA THR A 188 -6.94 -2.47 1.37
C THR A 188 -6.19 -3.07 2.55
N THR A 189 -6.91 -3.35 3.64
CA THR A 189 -6.44 -4.05 4.83
C THR A 189 -7.64 -4.53 5.65
N ALA A 190 -7.39 -5.29 6.71
CA ALA A 190 -8.39 -5.61 7.73
C ALA A 190 -8.88 -4.33 8.45
N PRO A 191 -9.97 -4.41 9.24
CA PRO A 191 -10.35 -3.33 10.15
C PRO A 191 -9.19 -2.93 11.06
N ALA A 192 -9.13 -1.65 11.44
CA ALA A 192 -8.13 -1.16 12.38
C ALA A 192 -8.24 -1.92 13.72
N TRP A 193 -7.13 -2.02 14.43
CA TRP A 193 -7.02 -2.67 15.74
C TRP A 193 -6.50 -1.70 16.79
N CYS A 194 -6.64 -2.06 18.06
CA CYS A 194 -6.07 -1.29 19.17
C CYS A 194 -4.57 -1.49 19.25
N ILE A 195 -3.84 -0.44 19.62
CA ILE A 195 -2.43 -0.54 19.96
C ILE A 195 -2.29 -1.47 21.19
N ASP A 196 -1.44 -2.48 21.08
CA ASP A 196 -1.14 -3.44 22.14
C ASP A 196 0.36 -3.51 22.37
N HIS A 197 0.81 -2.89 23.48
CA HIS A 197 2.23 -2.84 23.85
C HIS A 197 2.75 -4.15 24.47
N VAL A 198 1.86 -5.12 24.75
CA VAL A 198 2.22 -6.41 25.36
C VAL A 198 2.35 -7.52 24.31
N ASN A 199 1.35 -7.62 23.43
CA ASN A 199 1.28 -8.70 22.43
C ASN A 199 1.70 -8.25 21.01
N GLY A 200 1.87 -6.96 20.78
CA GLY A 200 2.18 -6.39 19.49
C GLY A 200 0.94 -6.17 18.62
N ASP A 201 1.18 -5.82 17.35
CA ASP A 201 0.14 -5.51 16.39
C ASP A 201 -0.66 -6.74 15.94
N THR A 202 -1.96 -6.55 15.74
CA THR A 202 -2.85 -7.56 15.11
C THR A 202 -2.90 -7.34 13.60
N PHE A 203 -1.75 -7.36 12.93
CA PHE A 203 -1.67 -7.18 11.49
C PHE A 203 -2.12 -8.44 10.75
N LEU A 204 -3.21 -8.36 10.01
CA LEU A 204 -3.81 -9.49 9.30
C LEU A 204 -3.49 -9.53 7.80
N GLY A 205 -2.99 -8.45 7.24
CA GLY A 205 -2.63 -8.36 5.82
C GLY A 205 -2.92 -6.99 5.21
N ALA A 206 -2.30 -6.72 4.05
CA ALA A 206 -2.47 -5.47 3.31
C ALA A 206 -2.43 -5.74 1.80
N GLY A 207 -3.58 -5.64 1.14
CA GLY A 207 -3.70 -5.89 -0.30
C GLY A 207 -2.91 -4.92 -1.18
N TYR A 208 -2.62 -3.74 -0.68
CA TYR A 208 -1.85 -2.73 -1.42
C TYR A 208 -0.33 -3.00 -1.46
N SER A 209 0.19 -3.90 -0.62
CA SER A 209 1.65 -4.11 -0.46
C SER A 209 2.36 -4.39 -1.78
N ILE A 210 1.78 -5.22 -2.64
CA ILE A 210 2.39 -5.54 -3.93
C ILE A 210 2.54 -4.32 -4.85
N ALA A 211 1.60 -3.37 -4.80
CA ALA A 211 1.72 -2.12 -5.57
C ALA A 211 2.81 -1.21 -4.99
N ALA A 212 2.97 -1.17 -3.66
CA ALA A 212 4.04 -0.43 -3.01
C ALA A 212 5.42 -0.96 -3.40
N VAL A 213 5.62 -2.28 -3.35
CA VAL A 213 6.87 -2.93 -3.78
C VAL A 213 7.13 -2.73 -5.27
N ALA A 214 6.09 -2.79 -6.10
CA ALA A 214 6.20 -2.51 -7.53
C ALA A 214 6.53 -1.04 -7.83
N GLY A 215 6.24 -0.11 -6.93
CA GLY A 215 6.23 1.33 -7.23
C GLY A 215 5.15 1.70 -8.24
N TYR A 216 4.02 0.99 -8.19
CA TYR A 216 2.87 1.19 -9.07
C TYR A 216 1.74 1.94 -8.35
N PRO A 217 0.89 2.66 -9.08
CA PRO A 217 -0.21 3.40 -8.49
C PRO A 217 -1.25 2.46 -7.88
N SER A 218 -1.77 2.87 -6.73
CA SER A 218 -2.95 2.27 -6.11
C SER A 218 -3.86 3.37 -5.56
N ILE A 219 -5.16 3.09 -5.51
CA ILE A 219 -6.16 3.99 -4.92
C ILE A 219 -7.12 3.18 -4.06
N THR A 220 -7.44 3.69 -2.87
CA THR A 220 -8.41 3.05 -1.98
C THR A 220 -9.72 3.83 -1.96
N VAL A 221 -10.83 3.10 -1.90
CA VAL A 221 -12.18 3.62 -1.76
C VAL A 221 -12.81 2.97 -0.54
N PRO A 222 -13.42 3.72 0.39
CA PRO A 222 -14.17 3.13 1.49
C PRO A 222 -15.38 2.36 0.96
N ILE A 223 -15.56 1.11 1.42
CA ILE A 223 -16.60 0.20 0.92
C ILE A 223 -17.63 -0.21 1.97
N GLY A 224 -17.44 0.19 3.22
CA GLY A 224 -18.35 -0.08 4.32
C GLY A 224 -17.69 -0.08 5.67
N MET A 225 -18.40 -0.59 6.66
CA MET A 225 -17.97 -0.62 8.07
C MET A 225 -18.02 -2.05 8.60
N VAL A 226 -17.09 -2.37 9.48
CA VAL A 226 -17.04 -3.61 10.27
C VAL A 226 -16.86 -3.20 11.73
N HIS A 227 -17.77 -3.56 12.60
CA HIS A 227 -17.76 -3.14 14.01
C HIS A 227 -17.57 -1.62 14.20
N GLY A 228 -18.21 -0.80 13.35
CA GLY A 228 -18.05 0.65 13.40
C GLY A 228 -16.74 1.20 12.84
N LEU A 229 -15.85 0.35 12.32
CA LEU A 229 -14.57 0.73 11.72
C LEU A 229 -14.65 0.67 10.19
N PRO A 230 -14.13 1.69 9.46
CA PRO A 230 -14.18 1.70 7.99
C PRO A 230 -13.25 0.63 7.39
N VAL A 231 -13.69 0.04 6.30
CA VAL A 231 -12.92 -0.89 5.48
C VAL A 231 -12.85 -0.36 4.05
N GLY A 232 -11.68 -0.47 3.44
CA GLY A 232 -11.41 -0.01 2.07
C GLY A 232 -11.19 -1.13 1.08
N LEU A 233 -11.52 -0.85 -0.20
CA LEU A 233 -11.10 -1.61 -1.36
C LEU A 233 -10.01 -0.83 -2.07
N ALA A 234 -8.88 -1.46 -2.32
CA ALA A 234 -7.82 -0.89 -3.14
C ALA A 234 -7.92 -1.39 -4.59
N LEU A 235 -7.76 -0.46 -5.53
CA LEU A 235 -7.55 -0.75 -6.95
C LEU A 235 -6.07 -0.57 -7.24
N LEU A 236 -5.46 -1.60 -7.81
CA LEU A 236 -4.04 -1.61 -8.17
C LEU A 236 -3.92 -1.57 -9.69
N GLY A 237 -3.07 -0.70 -10.20
CA GLY A 237 -2.84 -0.56 -11.64
C GLY A 237 -1.39 -0.81 -12.02
N ARG A 238 -1.11 -0.80 -13.32
CA ARG A 238 0.27 -0.79 -13.83
C ARG A 238 0.90 0.60 -13.71
N ALA A 239 2.19 0.70 -13.96
CA ALA A 239 2.88 1.98 -13.98
C ALA A 239 2.10 3.01 -14.80
N TRP A 240 1.95 4.23 -14.24
CA TRP A 240 1.35 5.38 -14.89
C TRP A 240 -0.14 5.23 -15.27
N SER A 241 -0.88 4.37 -14.59
CA SER A 241 -2.31 4.13 -14.84
C SER A 241 -3.25 4.92 -13.92
N GLU A 242 -2.81 6.02 -13.32
CA GLU A 242 -3.58 6.84 -12.38
C GLU A 242 -4.93 7.28 -12.96
N ALA A 243 -4.97 7.65 -14.23
CA ALA A 243 -6.20 8.04 -14.93
C ALA A 243 -7.25 6.90 -14.95
N VAL A 244 -6.80 5.66 -15.15
CA VAL A 244 -7.66 4.48 -15.11
C VAL A 244 -8.17 4.25 -13.69
N LEU A 245 -7.27 4.30 -12.69
CA LEU A 245 -7.64 4.07 -11.30
C LEU A 245 -8.62 5.13 -10.78
N LEU A 246 -8.39 6.41 -11.10
CA LEU A 246 -9.31 7.49 -10.74
C LEU A 246 -10.70 7.30 -11.37
N ARG A 247 -10.75 6.87 -12.63
CA ARG A 247 -12.01 6.57 -13.33
C ARG A 247 -12.79 5.47 -12.61
N LEU A 248 -12.13 4.37 -12.28
CA LEU A 248 -12.74 3.22 -11.61
C LEU A 248 -13.18 3.56 -10.18
N ALA A 249 -12.32 4.25 -9.43
CA ALA A 249 -12.61 4.67 -8.05
C ALA A 249 -13.80 5.62 -7.97
N ALA A 250 -13.84 6.65 -8.84
CA ALA A 250 -14.97 7.58 -8.89
C ALA A 250 -16.29 6.88 -9.25
N GLY A 251 -16.26 5.90 -10.16
CA GLY A 251 -17.43 5.10 -10.49
C GLY A 251 -17.90 4.25 -9.31
N LEU A 252 -16.98 3.61 -8.56
CA LEU A 252 -17.31 2.82 -7.38
C LEU A 252 -17.86 3.71 -6.25
N GLU A 253 -17.21 4.83 -5.97
CA GLU A 253 -17.62 5.78 -4.94
C GLU A 253 -19.04 6.32 -5.20
N ALA A 254 -19.34 6.66 -6.45
CA ALA A 254 -20.66 7.13 -6.86
C ALA A 254 -21.75 6.07 -6.67
N LEU A 255 -21.46 4.78 -6.95
CA LEU A 255 -22.40 3.69 -6.77
C LEU A 255 -22.66 3.37 -5.29
N LEU A 256 -21.61 3.38 -4.47
CA LEU A 256 -21.72 3.06 -3.06
C LEU A 256 -22.40 4.19 -2.28
N GLY A 257 -22.24 5.45 -2.69
CA GLY A 257 -22.82 6.61 -2.04
C GLY A 257 -22.48 6.76 -0.56
N LEU A 258 -21.34 6.19 -0.13
CA LEU A 258 -20.93 6.17 1.27
C LEU A 258 -20.31 7.52 1.66
N SER A 259 -20.79 8.08 2.79
CA SER A 259 -20.17 9.25 3.44
C SER A 259 -19.78 8.85 4.86
N LEU A 260 -18.63 8.17 4.98
CA LEU A 260 -18.11 7.71 6.26
C LEU A 260 -17.36 8.84 6.94
N ARG A 261 -17.91 9.37 8.03
CA ARG A 261 -17.25 10.39 8.86
C ARG A 261 -16.85 9.78 10.19
N PRO A 262 -15.62 10.07 10.69
CA PRO A 262 -15.20 9.59 12.01
C PRO A 262 -16.08 10.22 13.10
N ALA A 263 -16.52 9.41 14.05
CA ALA A 263 -17.30 9.86 15.19
C ALA A 263 -16.44 10.38 16.35
N TYR A 264 -15.12 10.14 16.30
CA TYR A 264 -14.16 10.48 17.36
C TYR A 264 -14.61 9.96 18.74
N ALA A 265 -15.03 8.70 18.79
CA ALA A 265 -15.50 8.07 20.02
C ALA A 265 -14.43 8.15 21.11
N PRO A 266 -14.80 8.44 22.36
CA PRO A 266 -13.83 8.57 23.48
C PRO A 266 -13.23 7.23 23.89
N SER A 267 -13.75 6.11 23.41
CA SER A 267 -13.33 4.76 23.74
C SER A 267 -13.50 3.84 22.54
N SER A 268 -12.63 2.83 22.43
CA SER A 268 -12.75 1.73 21.48
C SER A 268 -13.78 0.67 21.88
N ILE A 269 -14.41 0.79 23.05
CA ILE A 269 -15.49 -0.11 23.46
C ILE A 269 -16.69 0.17 22.57
N LEU A 270 -16.99 -0.82 21.73
CA LEU A 270 -18.19 -0.81 20.91
C LEU A 270 -19.39 -0.90 21.84
N ALA A 271 -20.27 0.09 21.78
CA ALA A 271 -21.53 0.10 22.53
C ALA A 271 -22.53 -0.90 21.96
#